data_06166a8fc598753b6e17bb60e97a52c9
#
_entry.id   06166a8fc598753b6e17bb60e97a52c9
#
_cell.length_a   1.000
_cell.length_b   1.000
_cell.length_c   1.000
_cell.angle_alpha   90.00
_cell.angle_beta   90.00
_cell.angle_gamma   90.00
#
_symmetry.space_group_name_H-M   'P 1'
#
loop_
_entity.id
_entity.type
_entity.pdbx_description
1 polymer ?
#
loop_
_entity_poly.entity_id
_entity_poly.type
_entity_poly.pdbx_seq_one_letter_code
_entity_poly.pdbx_strand_id
1 'polypeptide(L)'
;MPIQSLHDYVYSVGIEKVEKAPTQFITDKEELLQYQATKRKDFEDQLRRSRHHIGIWCKYGLWEASQKEFERARSVFERALQVDYRNQTLWLKYADMEMKNKFVNHARNVWDRAVVLHPRVDTFWYKYSYMEELIGAIDSARQVFERWMAWEPDDMQWAAYIKFEMRQGNIEQARSIYERYVKVLPTCRAYLKYARWEESLHQRALARSIYERSLEELHPMERTEKLLVNFARFEERCKEIDRARVVYQYALSLLESNVEDARDDVSELKREFIAFEKRHGSKDSIENVLVAQRREHYNAAVAVEADRYNYDIWFDFAHLEEAESGAPDVRAVYERAVLCVPPLREKRFWRRYIYLWINYAVYEELVAKDVDRARNVYRRCLQLLPHKTFTFGKLWLMAAHLEVRQKDLAAARKILGQGIGAVVTLIDR
;
A
#
# COMPACT_ATOMS: atom_id res chain seq x y z
N MET A 1 -48.29 10.94 -6.53
CA MET A 1 -48.90 9.86 -7.34
C MET A 1 -48.15 8.61 -7.02
N PRO A 2 -48.76 7.55 -6.45
CA PRO A 2 -48.07 6.35 -6.01
C PRO A 2 -47.65 5.50 -7.24
N ILE A 3 -46.48 4.86 -7.10
CA ILE A 3 -45.80 4.03 -8.11
C ILE A 3 -46.65 2.87 -8.66
N GLN A 4 -47.72 2.49 -7.98
CA GLN A 4 -48.67 1.45 -8.42
C GLN A 4 -49.48 1.82 -9.66
N SER A 5 -49.74 3.11 -9.88
CA SER A 5 -50.53 3.55 -11.06
C SER A 5 -49.75 3.49 -12.39
N LEU A 6 -48.43 3.54 -12.37
CA LEU A 6 -47.58 3.39 -13.56
C LEU A 6 -47.46 1.93 -14.02
N HIS A 7 -47.46 1.01 -13.07
CA HIS A 7 -47.41 -0.44 -13.34
C HIS A 7 -48.72 -0.90 -14.01
N ASP A 8 -49.85 -0.42 -13.50
CA ASP A 8 -51.17 -0.76 -14.07
C ASP A 8 -51.40 -0.07 -15.44
N TYR A 9 -50.83 1.13 -15.68
CA TYR A 9 -50.90 1.79 -16.97
C TYR A 9 -50.06 1.11 -18.05
N VAL A 10 -48.90 0.55 -17.70
CA VAL A 10 -48.04 -0.22 -18.63
C VAL A 10 -48.68 -1.56 -19.01
N TYR A 11 -49.51 -2.14 -18.15
CA TYR A 11 -50.28 -3.37 -18.46
C TYR A 11 -51.59 -3.09 -19.19
N SER A 12 -52.12 -1.87 -19.14
CA SER A 12 -53.36 -1.50 -19.86
C SER A 12 -53.12 -1.04 -21.31
N VAL A 13 -51.91 -0.54 -21.61
CA VAL A 13 -51.46 -0.33 -22.98
C VAL A 13 -50.99 -1.68 -23.52
N GLY A 14 -51.90 -2.40 -24.17
CA GLY A 14 -51.67 -3.77 -24.69
C GLY A 14 -50.36 -3.89 -25.45
N ILE A 15 -49.30 -4.18 -24.75
CA ILE A 15 -48.14 -4.86 -25.34
C ILE A 15 -48.65 -6.26 -25.59
N GLU A 16 -49.15 -6.51 -26.81
CA GLU A 16 -49.34 -7.85 -27.30
C GLU A 16 -48.15 -8.68 -26.85
N LYS A 17 -48.39 -9.65 -25.98
CA LYS A 17 -47.36 -10.66 -25.68
C LYS A 17 -46.95 -11.19 -27.04
N VAL A 18 -45.74 -10.85 -27.46
CA VAL A 18 -45.16 -11.45 -28.66
C VAL A 18 -45.19 -12.97 -28.39
N GLU A 19 -46.20 -13.60 -28.91
CA GLU A 19 -46.35 -15.07 -28.83
C GLU A 19 -45.08 -15.63 -29.45
N LYS A 20 -44.31 -16.34 -28.63
CA LYS A 20 -43.16 -17.06 -29.16
C LYS A 20 -43.69 -17.96 -30.28
N ALA A 21 -43.13 -17.81 -31.46
CA ALA A 21 -43.43 -18.66 -32.56
C ALA A 21 -43.46 -20.16 -32.07
N PRO A 22 -44.51 -20.89 -32.41
CA PRO A 22 -44.63 -22.27 -31.96
C PRO A 22 -43.37 -23.04 -32.30
N THR A 23 -42.82 -23.78 -31.32
CA THR A 23 -41.65 -24.64 -31.52
C THR A 23 -41.99 -25.70 -32.56
N GLN A 24 -41.30 -25.66 -33.70
CA GLN A 24 -41.48 -26.65 -34.74
C GLN A 24 -41.07 -28.04 -34.22
N PHE A 25 -42.02 -28.98 -34.20
CA PHE A 25 -41.75 -30.37 -33.84
C PHE A 25 -41.46 -31.11 -35.14
N ILE A 26 -40.24 -31.62 -35.27
CA ILE A 26 -39.77 -32.40 -36.39
C ILE A 26 -39.87 -33.89 -35.98
N THR A 27 -40.72 -34.67 -36.65
CA THR A 27 -40.95 -36.07 -36.35
C THR A 27 -40.26 -37.00 -37.38
N ASP A 28 -40.15 -36.56 -38.62
CA ASP A 28 -39.60 -37.35 -39.72
C ASP A 28 -38.15 -37.03 -40.04
N LYS A 29 -37.40 -38.01 -40.46
CA LYS A 29 -35.99 -37.86 -40.84
C LYS A 29 -35.84 -37.02 -42.11
N GLU A 30 -36.78 -37.08 -43.01
CA GLU A 30 -36.76 -36.29 -44.26
C GLU A 30 -37.00 -34.82 -43.95
N GLU A 31 -37.95 -34.51 -43.08
CA GLU A 31 -38.22 -33.14 -42.60
C GLU A 31 -37.02 -32.57 -41.88
N LEU A 32 -36.32 -33.36 -41.03
CA LEU A 32 -35.08 -32.96 -40.37
C LEU A 32 -34.02 -32.57 -41.40
N LEU A 33 -33.81 -33.36 -42.45
CA LEU A 33 -32.81 -33.10 -43.48
C LEU A 33 -33.15 -31.79 -44.26
N GLN A 34 -34.43 -31.56 -44.57
CA GLN A 34 -34.88 -30.34 -45.20
C GLN A 34 -34.68 -29.12 -44.30
N TYR A 35 -35.03 -29.23 -43.03
CA TYR A 35 -34.78 -28.18 -42.06
C TYR A 35 -33.28 -27.86 -41.94
N GLN A 36 -32.43 -28.88 -41.81
CA GLN A 36 -30.98 -28.70 -41.78
C GLN A 36 -30.45 -28.03 -43.05
N ALA A 37 -30.93 -28.42 -44.23
CA ALA A 37 -30.53 -27.85 -45.48
C ALA A 37 -30.95 -26.36 -45.60
N THR A 38 -32.15 -26.01 -45.15
CA THR A 38 -32.67 -24.64 -45.12
C THR A 38 -31.84 -23.78 -44.17
N LYS A 39 -31.56 -24.26 -42.93
CA LYS A 39 -30.75 -23.52 -41.95
C LYS A 39 -29.31 -23.33 -42.42
N ARG A 40 -28.70 -24.30 -43.06
CA ARG A 40 -27.37 -24.15 -43.68
C ARG A 40 -27.35 -23.08 -44.73
N LYS A 41 -28.36 -23.08 -45.60
CA LYS A 41 -28.50 -22.02 -46.62
C LYS A 41 -28.63 -20.63 -45.97
N ASP A 42 -29.48 -20.51 -44.96
CA ASP A 42 -29.64 -19.25 -44.20
C ASP A 42 -28.33 -18.72 -43.63
N PHE A 43 -27.53 -19.62 -42.98
CA PHE A 43 -26.24 -19.28 -42.44
C PHE A 43 -25.23 -18.90 -43.53
N GLU A 44 -25.12 -19.63 -44.61
CA GLU A 44 -24.24 -19.33 -45.75
C GLU A 44 -24.62 -18.01 -46.41
N ASP A 45 -25.90 -17.69 -46.56
CA ASP A 45 -26.38 -16.40 -47.11
C ASP A 45 -26.08 -15.24 -46.15
N GLN A 46 -26.18 -15.45 -44.83
CA GLN A 46 -25.75 -14.46 -43.84
C GLN A 46 -24.23 -14.23 -43.92
N LEU A 47 -23.44 -15.28 -44.07
CA LEU A 47 -21.99 -15.18 -44.20
C LEU A 47 -21.54 -14.52 -45.50
N ARG A 48 -22.26 -14.72 -46.59
CA ARG A 48 -22.03 -13.99 -47.88
C ARG A 48 -22.21 -12.50 -47.69
N ARG A 49 -23.23 -12.07 -46.91
CA ARG A 49 -23.50 -10.64 -46.65
C ARG A 49 -22.54 -10.04 -45.64
N SER A 50 -22.10 -10.81 -44.64
CA SER A 50 -21.31 -10.33 -43.52
C SER A 50 -20.20 -11.31 -43.14
N ARG A 51 -19.21 -11.49 -44.02
CA ARG A 51 -18.12 -12.49 -43.86
C ARG A 51 -17.28 -12.27 -42.61
N HIS A 52 -17.05 -11.02 -42.19
CA HIS A 52 -16.25 -10.67 -41.03
C HIS A 52 -17.02 -10.69 -39.70
N HIS A 53 -18.31 -11.01 -39.72
CA HIS A 53 -19.09 -11.07 -38.48
C HIS A 53 -18.90 -12.41 -37.77
N ILE A 54 -17.92 -12.47 -36.84
CA ILE A 54 -17.51 -13.67 -36.13
C ILE A 54 -18.65 -14.36 -35.38
N GLY A 55 -19.62 -13.59 -34.85
CA GLY A 55 -20.78 -14.13 -34.15
C GLY A 55 -21.62 -15.09 -34.99
N ILE A 56 -21.72 -14.87 -36.31
CA ILE A 56 -22.46 -15.75 -37.25
C ILE A 56 -21.70 -17.08 -37.42
N TRP A 57 -20.39 -17.01 -37.62
CA TRP A 57 -19.53 -18.19 -37.69
C TRP A 57 -19.63 -19.08 -36.46
N CYS A 58 -19.54 -18.46 -35.25
CA CYS A 58 -19.69 -19.20 -34.01
C CYS A 58 -21.07 -19.86 -33.87
N LYS A 59 -22.13 -19.12 -34.20
CA LYS A 59 -23.49 -19.66 -34.15
C LYS A 59 -23.64 -20.82 -35.12
N TYR A 60 -23.13 -20.70 -36.34
CA TYR A 60 -23.20 -21.77 -37.35
C TYR A 60 -22.43 -23.02 -36.91
N GLY A 61 -21.17 -22.87 -36.47
CA GLY A 61 -20.37 -24.01 -36.01
C GLY A 61 -20.98 -24.73 -34.81
N LEU A 62 -21.48 -23.94 -33.82
CA LEU A 62 -22.15 -24.53 -32.65
C LEU A 62 -23.49 -25.18 -33.01
N TRP A 63 -24.22 -24.66 -33.98
CA TRP A 63 -25.45 -25.29 -34.47
C TRP A 63 -25.17 -26.60 -35.16
N GLU A 64 -24.17 -26.71 -36.06
CA GLU A 64 -23.77 -27.99 -36.69
C GLU A 64 -23.34 -29.02 -35.61
N ALA A 65 -22.61 -28.57 -34.58
CA ALA A 65 -22.24 -29.46 -33.45
C ALA A 65 -23.46 -29.92 -32.66
N SER A 66 -24.51 -29.10 -32.52
CA SER A 66 -25.79 -29.50 -31.90
C SER A 66 -26.55 -30.56 -32.70
N GLN A 67 -26.36 -30.57 -34.03
CA GLN A 67 -26.91 -31.56 -34.94
C GLN A 67 -26.07 -32.85 -34.99
N LYS A 68 -24.97 -32.91 -34.18
CA LYS A 68 -23.98 -34.02 -34.16
C LYS A 68 -23.15 -34.14 -35.45
N GLU A 69 -23.17 -33.14 -36.31
CA GLU A 69 -22.40 -33.07 -37.56
C GLU A 69 -21.03 -32.44 -37.29
N PHE A 70 -20.18 -33.16 -36.55
CA PHE A 70 -18.90 -32.59 -36.02
C PHE A 70 -17.89 -32.25 -37.12
N GLU A 71 -17.80 -33.05 -38.19
CA GLU A 71 -16.92 -32.75 -39.31
C GLU A 71 -17.27 -31.44 -40.00
N ARG A 72 -18.55 -31.18 -40.14
CA ARG A 72 -19.04 -29.91 -40.71
C ARG A 72 -18.79 -28.76 -39.75
N ALA A 73 -19.04 -28.93 -38.45
CA ALA A 73 -18.75 -27.94 -37.44
C ALA A 73 -17.28 -27.56 -37.49
N ARG A 74 -16.37 -28.52 -37.57
CA ARG A 74 -14.92 -28.27 -37.73
C ARG A 74 -14.62 -27.48 -39.00
N SER A 75 -15.18 -27.90 -40.13
CA SER A 75 -15.00 -27.17 -41.40
C SER A 75 -15.44 -25.70 -41.29
N VAL A 76 -16.57 -25.45 -40.63
CA VAL A 76 -17.07 -24.09 -40.40
C VAL A 76 -16.09 -23.28 -39.52
N PHE A 77 -15.59 -23.84 -38.42
CA PHE A 77 -14.62 -23.15 -37.55
C PHE A 77 -13.28 -22.92 -38.27
N GLU A 78 -12.77 -23.89 -39.05
CA GLU A 78 -11.54 -23.70 -39.83
C GLU A 78 -11.69 -22.59 -40.89
N ARG A 79 -12.84 -22.54 -41.59
CA ARG A 79 -13.14 -21.43 -42.53
C ARG A 79 -13.22 -20.09 -41.78
N ALA A 80 -13.80 -20.06 -40.58
CA ALA A 80 -13.85 -18.86 -39.74
C ALA A 80 -12.43 -18.40 -39.34
N LEU A 81 -11.56 -19.32 -38.97
CA LEU A 81 -10.16 -19.02 -38.64
C LEU A 81 -9.36 -18.51 -39.85
N GLN A 82 -9.70 -18.95 -41.08
CA GLN A 82 -9.11 -18.37 -42.30
C GLN A 82 -9.53 -16.92 -42.52
N VAL A 83 -10.74 -16.54 -42.07
CA VAL A 83 -11.20 -15.13 -42.17
C VAL A 83 -10.55 -14.26 -41.10
N ASP A 84 -10.53 -14.72 -39.86
CA ASP A 84 -9.93 -13.98 -38.73
C ASP A 84 -9.32 -14.93 -37.70
N TYR A 85 -8.06 -15.27 -37.88
CA TYR A 85 -7.29 -16.09 -36.91
C TYR A 85 -6.94 -15.38 -35.62
N ARG A 86 -7.03 -14.01 -35.60
CA ARG A 86 -6.68 -13.20 -34.42
C ARG A 86 -7.77 -13.17 -33.37
N ASN A 87 -8.98 -13.57 -33.73
CA ASN A 87 -10.12 -13.51 -32.83
C ASN A 87 -10.08 -14.63 -31.77
N GLN A 88 -9.83 -14.23 -30.53
CA GLN A 88 -9.74 -15.16 -29.40
C GLN A 88 -11.04 -15.94 -29.19
N THR A 89 -12.19 -15.33 -29.44
CA THR A 89 -13.50 -15.97 -29.23
C THR A 89 -13.70 -17.17 -30.14
N LEU A 90 -13.19 -17.14 -31.38
CA LEU A 90 -13.26 -18.29 -32.29
C LEU A 90 -12.52 -19.48 -31.72
N TRP A 91 -11.27 -19.31 -31.30
CA TRP A 91 -10.46 -20.37 -30.71
C TRP A 91 -11.10 -20.97 -29.46
N LEU A 92 -11.61 -20.09 -28.56
CA LEU A 92 -12.31 -20.54 -27.34
C LEU A 92 -13.56 -21.36 -27.67
N LYS A 93 -14.39 -20.89 -28.58
CA LYS A 93 -15.62 -21.60 -28.95
C LYS A 93 -15.36 -22.90 -29.69
N TYR A 94 -14.33 -22.93 -30.53
CA TYR A 94 -13.91 -24.14 -31.23
C TYR A 94 -13.42 -25.21 -30.25
N ALA A 95 -12.48 -24.86 -29.38
CA ALA A 95 -11.97 -25.80 -28.37
C ALA A 95 -13.05 -26.23 -27.37
N ASP A 96 -13.91 -25.33 -26.92
CA ASP A 96 -15.03 -25.65 -26.03
C ASP A 96 -16.04 -26.65 -26.72
N MET A 97 -16.24 -26.49 -28.02
CA MET A 97 -17.08 -27.41 -28.81
C MET A 97 -16.48 -28.82 -28.82
N GLU A 98 -15.18 -28.96 -29.12
CA GLU A 98 -14.49 -30.27 -29.13
C GLU A 98 -14.50 -30.90 -27.72
N MET A 99 -14.27 -30.10 -26.68
CA MET A 99 -14.29 -30.58 -25.29
C MET A 99 -15.68 -31.09 -24.85
N LYS A 100 -16.74 -30.32 -25.13
CA LYS A 100 -18.11 -30.71 -24.79
C LYS A 100 -18.50 -32.04 -25.44
N ASN A 101 -17.97 -32.32 -26.61
CA ASN A 101 -18.23 -33.53 -27.35
C ASN A 101 -17.19 -34.67 -27.09
N LYS A 102 -16.30 -34.47 -26.10
CA LYS A 102 -15.27 -35.44 -25.67
C LYS A 102 -14.21 -35.78 -26.72
N PHE A 103 -14.00 -34.92 -27.71
CA PHE A 103 -12.96 -35.08 -28.72
C PHE A 103 -11.61 -34.47 -28.23
N VAL A 104 -11.03 -35.09 -27.21
CA VAL A 104 -9.84 -34.58 -26.50
C VAL A 104 -8.67 -34.28 -27.43
N ASN A 105 -8.34 -35.20 -28.36
CA ASN A 105 -7.19 -35.02 -29.27
C ASN A 105 -7.40 -33.85 -30.24
N HIS A 106 -8.62 -33.63 -30.70
CA HIS A 106 -8.94 -32.46 -31.53
C HIS A 106 -8.85 -31.18 -30.72
N ALA A 107 -9.35 -31.17 -29.48
CA ALA A 107 -9.23 -30.05 -28.59
C ALA A 107 -7.75 -29.66 -28.31
N ARG A 108 -6.89 -30.69 -28.07
CA ARG A 108 -5.44 -30.49 -27.93
C ARG A 108 -4.82 -29.83 -29.16
N ASN A 109 -5.16 -30.31 -30.32
CA ASN A 109 -4.66 -29.73 -31.59
C ASN A 109 -5.11 -28.26 -31.74
N VAL A 110 -6.38 -27.97 -31.42
CA VAL A 110 -6.88 -26.57 -31.46
C VAL A 110 -6.14 -25.68 -30.46
N TRP A 111 -5.95 -26.15 -29.22
CA TRP A 111 -5.21 -25.41 -28.20
C TRP A 111 -3.75 -25.22 -28.57
N ASP A 112 -3.05 -26.26 -29.04
CA ASP A 112 -1.65 -26.15 -29.48
C ASP A 112 -1.46 -25.10 -30.56
N ARG A 113 -2.35 -25.07 -31.54
CA ARG A 113 -2.34 -24.04 -32.59
C ARG A 113 -2.63 -22.65 -32.02
N ALA A 114 -3.61 -22.53 -31.11
CA ALA A 114 -4.00 -21.28 -30.49
C ALA A 114 -2.83 -20.66 -29.68
N VAL A 115 -2.13 -21.43 -28.84
CA VAL A 115 -1.02 -20.95 -28.02
C VAL A 115 0.24 -20.62 -28.86
N VAL A 116 0.47 -21.34 -29.96
CA VAL A 116 1.57 -21.02 -30.88
C VAL A 116 1.33 -19.71 -31.62
N LEU A 117 0.10 -19.45 -32.07
CA LEU A 117 -0.25 -18.22 -32.79
C LEU A 117 -0.39 -17.02 -31.85
N HIS A 118 -0.83 -17.25 -30.61
CA HIS A 118 -1.11 -16.19 -29.63
C HIS A 118 -0.48 -16.49 -28.25
N PRO A 119 0.85 -16.53 -28.15
CA PRO A 119 1.56 -16.94 -26.93
C PRO A 119 1.33 -15.99 -25.74
N ARG A 120 0.96 -14.73 -25.99
CA ARG A 120 0.71 -13.72 -24.94
C ARG A 120 -0.74 -13.65 -24.46
N VAL A 121 -1.60 -14.55 -24.95
CA VAL A 121 -3.00 -14.63 -24.51
C VAL A 121 -3.13 -15.66 -23.39
N ASP A 122 -3.07 -15.22 -22.16
CA ASP A 122 -3.09 -16.06 -20.95
C ASP A 122 -4.31 -16.98 -20.88
N THR A 123 -5.47 -16.50 -21.35
CA THR A 123 -6.73 -17.24 -21.35
C THR A 123 -6.61 -18.58 -22.07
N PHE A 124 -5.82 -18.68 -23.14
CA PHE A 124 -5.62 -19.92 -23.87
C PHE A 124 -4.83 -20.93 -23.05
N TRP A 125 -3.75 -20.49 -22.42
CA TRP A 125 -2.92 -21.32 -21.56
C TRP A 125 -3.69 -21.82 -20.34
N TYR A 126 -4.48 -20.94 -19.68
CA TYR A 126 -5.35 -21.35 -18.57
C TYR A 126 -6.37 -22.40 -18.96
N LYS A 127 -7.03 -22.20 -20.08
CA LYS A 127 -8.05 -23.13 -20.57
C LYS A 127 -7.44 -24.45 -20.99
N TYR A 128 -6.27 -24.40 -21.63
CA TYR A 128 -5.57 -25.60 -22.05
C TYR A 128 -5.07 -26.40 -20.84
N SER A 129 -4.36 -25.78 -19.90
CA SER A 129 -3.89 -26.47 -18.70
C SER A 129 -5.04 -27.02 -17.86
N TYR A 130 -6.13 -26.26 -17.72
CA TYR A 130 -7.33 -26.71 -17.02
C TYR A 130 -8.00 -27.90 -17.70
N MET A 131 -8.03 -27.93 -19.03
CA MET A 131 -8.53 -29.08 -19.80
C MET A 131 -7.72 -30.34 -19.50
N GLU A 132 -6.38 -30.26 -19.55
CA GLU A 132 -5.51 -31.41 -19.27
C GLU A 132 -5.66 -31.88 -17.81
N GLU A 133 -5.83 -30.95 -16.87
CA GLU A 133 -6.09 -31.28 -15.47
C GLU A 133 -7.43 -32.02 -15.29
N LEU A 134 -8.51 -31.58 -15.96
CA LEU A 134 -9.82 -32.22 -15.91
C LEU A 134 -9.80 -33.65 -16.48
N ILE A 135 -8.97 -33.88 -17.47
CA ILE A 135 -8.81 -35.21 -18.09
C ILE A 135 -7.96 -36.14 -17.19
N GLY A 136 -7.24 -35.56 -16.22
CA GLY A 136 -6.30 -36.28 -15.36
C GLY A 136 -4.92 -36.49 -16.00
N ALA A 137 -4.63 -35.85 -17.12
CA ALA A 137 -3.34 -35.91 -17.81
C ALA A 137 -2.35 -34.89 -17.18
N ILE A 138 -1.92 -35.18 -15.95
CA ILE A 138 -1.12 -34.25 -15.12
C ILE A 138 0.21 -33.87 -15.79
N ASP A 139 0.89 -34.83 -16.40
CA ASP A 139 2.16 -34.59 -17.08
C ASP A 139 2.00 -33.71 -18.32
N SER A 140 0.90 -33.87 -19.05
CA SER A 140 0.56 -33.00 -20.18
C SER A 140 0.26 -31.57 -19.70
N ALA A 141 -0.51 -31.43 -18.63
CA ALA A 141 -0.78 -30.13 -18.02
C ALA A 141 0.53 -29.42 -17.58
N ARG A 142 1.46 -30.18 -16.98
CA ARG A 142 2.77 -29.70 -16.59
C ARG A 142 3.60 -29.20 -17.79
N GLN A 143 3.61 -29.97 -18.90
CA GLN A 143 4.27 -29.55 -20.14
C GLN A 143 3.65 -28.25 -20.70
N VAL A 144 2.34 -28.08 -20.61
CA VAL A 144 1.67 -26.84 -21.04
C VAL A 144 2.13 -25.67 -20.18
N PHE A 145 2.19 -25.83 -18.84
CA PHE A 145 2.71 -24.79 -17.94
C PHE A 145 4.18 -24.48 -18.22
N GLU A 146 5.05 -25.47 -18.44
CA GLU A 146 6.44 -25.23 -18.76
C GLU A 146 6.62 -24.43 -20.06
N ARG A 147 5.83 -24.76 -21.10
CA ARG A 147 5.81 -24.00 -22.34
C ARG A 147 5.35 -22.55 -22.13
N TRP A 148 4.39 -22.35 -21.23
CA TRP A 148 3.91 -21.03 -20.87
C TRP A 148 4.96 -20.22 -20.11
N MET A 149 5.63 -20.82 -19.13
CA MET A 149 6.68 -20.16 -18.35
C MET A 149 7.90 -19.76 -19.22
N ALA A 150 8.12 -20.40 -20.35
CA ALA A 150 9.18 -20.00 -21.31
C ALA A 150 8.96 -18.60 -21.94
N TRP A 151 7.75 -18.04 -21.84
CA TRP A 151 7.42 -16.69 -22.32
C TRP A 151 7.55 -15.62 -21.24
N GLU A 152 8.13 -15.96 -20.07
CA GLU A 152 8.35 -15.06 -18.94
C GLU A 152 7.07 -14.27 -18.56
N PRO A 153 6.01 -14.97 -18.19
CA PRO A 153 4.73 -14.35 -17.86
C PRO A 153 4.77 -13.60 -16.51
N ASP A 154 3.73 -12.82 -16.25
CA ASP A 154 3.58 -12.06 -15.03
C ASP A 154 3.31 -12.93 -13.78
N ASP A 155 3.23 -12.29 -12.62
CA ASP A 155 2.95 -12.87 -11.29
C ASP A 155 1.77 -13.85 -11.23
N MET A 156 0.71 -13.58 -12.00
CA MET A 156 -0.53 -14.33 -11.91
C MET A 156 -0.39 -15.75 -12.49
N GLN A 157 0.40 -15.88 -13.53
CA GLN A 157 0.60 -17.11 -14.26
C GLN A 157 1.50 -18.06 -13.47
N TRP A 158 2.56 -17.53 -12.85
CA TRP A 158 3.38 -18.28 -11.91
C TRP A 158 2.54 -18.81 -10.74
N ALA A 159 1.66 -17.95 -10.18
CA ALA A 159 0.75 -18.37 -9.11
C ALA A 159 -0.24 -19.45 -9.55
N ALA A 160 -0.66 -19.47 -10.82
CA ALA A 160 -1.51 -20.52 -11.35
C ALA A 160 -0.79 -21.88 -11.42
N TYR A 161 0.46 -21.89 -11.89
CA TYR A 161 1.27 -23.09 -11.94
C TYR A 161 1.54 -23.66 -10.54
N ILE A 162 1.91 -22.81 -9.59
CA ILE A 162 2.11 -23.19 -8.19
C ILE A 162 0.82 -23.80 -7.61
N LYS A 163 -0.33 -23.14 -7.81
CA LYS A 163 -1.62 -23.66 -7.36
C LYS A 163 -1.98 -25.01 -7.99
N PHE A 164 -1.60 -25.22 -9.25
CA PHE A 164 -1.79 -26.51 -9.90
C PHE A 164 -0.99 -27.60 -9.19
N GLU A 165 0.34 -27.43 -8.99
CA GLU A 165 1.16 -28.44 -8.28
C GLU A 165 0.70 -28.64 -6.83
N MET A 166 0.22 -27.59 -6.16
CA MET A 166 -0.37 -27.71 -4.83
C MET A 166 -1.63 -28.57 -4.80
N ARG A 167 -2.51 -28.44 -5.81
CA ARG A 167 -3.70 -29.34 -5.94
C ARG A 167 -3.31 -30.78 -6.17
N GLN A 168 -2.17 -31.00 -6.84
CA GLN A 168 -1.63 -32.36 -7.05
C GLN A 168 -0.86 -32.90 -5.85
N GLY A 169 -0.65 -32.10 -4.79
CA GLY A 169 0.09 -32.49 -3.60
C GLY A 169 1.62 -32.49 -3.77
N ASN A 170 2.15 -31.94 -4.85
CA ASN A 170 3.57 -31.95 -5.19
C ASN A 170 4.30 -30.74 -4.60
N ILE A 171 4.58 -30.76 -3.29
CA ILE A 171 5.20 -29.63 -2.57
C ILE A 171 6.60 -29.30 -3.12
N GLU A 172 7.42 -30.32 -3.40
CA GLU A 172 8.79 -30.11 -3.89
C GLU A 172 8.81 -29.46 -5.29
N GLN A 173 7.88 -29.83 -6.15
CA GLN A 173 7.75 -29.21 -7.46
C GLN A 173 7.28 -27.74 -7.32
N ALA A 174 6.30 -27.47 -6.45
CA ALA A 174 5.84 -26.13 -6.17
C ALA A 174 6.99 -25.24 -5.62
N ARG A 175 7.87 -25.80 -4.78
CA ARG A 175 9.07 -25.10 -4.27
C ARG A 175 10.05 -24.78 -5.40
N SER A 176 10.33 -25.73 -6.28
CA SER A 176 11.17 -25.52 -7.45
C SER A 176 10.62 -24.40 -8.37
N ILE A 177 9.31 -24.35 -8.52
CA ILE A 177 8.65 -23.31 -9.32
C ILE A 177 8.77 -21.93 -8.63
N TYR A 178 8.62 -21.85 -7.29
CA TYR A 178 8.84 -20.62 -6.55
C TYR A 178 10.28 -20.11 -6.68
N GLU A 179 11.28 -20.99 -6.60
CA GLU A 179 12.67 -20.62 -6.81
C GLU A 179 12.93 -20.04 -8.22
N ARG A 180 12.31 -20.62 -9.24
CA ARG A 180 12.37 -20.12 -10.61
C ARG A 180 11.64 -18.78 -10.73
N TYR A 181 10.46 -18.65 -10.12
CA TYR A 181 9.66 -17.45 -10.13
C TYR A 181 10.42 -16.25 -9.56
N VAL A 182 11.03 -16.43 -8.38
CA VAL A 182 11.82 -15.37 -7.73
C VAL A 182 13.05 -14.98 -8.55
N LYS A 183 13.70 -15.94 -9.25
CA LYS A 183 14.84 -15.64 -10.14
C LYS A 183 14.45 -14.86 -11.39
N VAL A 184 13.28 -15.16 -11.98
CA VAL A 184 12.81 -14.48 -13.19
C VAL A 184 12.22 -13.11 -12.86
N LEU A 185 11.48 -13.01 -11.78
CA LEU A 185 10.82 -11.79 -11.33
C LEU A 185 11.19 -11.48 -9.86
N PRO A 186 12.39 -10.90 -9.61
CA PRO A 186 12.83 -10.55 -8.26
C PRO A 186 12.09 -9.32 -7.74
N THR A 187 10.84 -9.51 -7.31
CA THR A 187 9.99 -8.46 -6.75
C THR A 187 9.68 -8.75 -5.28
N CYS A 188 9.49 -7.70 -4.49
CA CYS A 188 9.04 -7.82 -3.10
C CYS A 188 7.81 -8.74 -2.97
N ARG A 189 6.88 -8.63 -3.92
CA ARG A 189 5.64 -9.41 -3.94
C ARG A 189 5.89 -10.91 -4.14
N ALA A 190 6.87 -11.28 -4.96
CA ALA A 190 7.24 -12.67 -5.22
C ALA A 190 7.80 -13.32 -3.95
N TYR A 191 8.77 -12.65 -3.30
CA TYR A 191 9.36 -13.11 -2.05
C TYR A 191 8.34 -13.24 -0.93
N LEU A 192 7.44 -12.26 -0.77
CA LEU A 192 6.37 -12.32 0.23
C LEU A 192 5.40 -13.48 0.00
N LYS A 193 5.05 -13.77 -1.26
CA LYS A 193 4.21 -14.93 -1.57
C LYS A 193 4.91 -16.24 -1.24
N TYR A 194 6.19 -16.34 -1.58
CA TYR A 194 6.99 -17.54 -1.32
C TYR A 194 7.19 -17.76 0.18
N ALA A 195 7.61 -16.74 0.92
CA ALA A 195 7.82 -16.84 2.38
C ALA A 195 6.53 -17.23 3.11
N ARG A 196 5.39 -16.59 2.77
CA ARG A 196 4.08 -16.93 3.35
C ARG A 196 3.63 -18.35 3.00
N TRP A 197 3.97 -18.82 1.82
CA TRP A 197 3.66 -20.19 1.43
C TRP A 197 4.46 -21.20 2.26
N GLU A 198 5.78 -21.04 2.42
CA GLU A 198 6.60 -21.89 3.31
C GLU A 198 6.16 -21.79 4.78
N GLU A 199 5.72 -20.59 5.21
CA GLU A 199 5.13 -20.41 6.55
C GLU A 199 3.85 -21.26 6.70
N SER A 200 2.99 -21.32 5.68
CA SER A 200 1.78 -22.13 5.69
C SER A 200 2.06 -23.65 5.76
N LEU A 201 3.23 -24.05 5.30
CA LEU A 201 3.73 -25.43 5.40
C LEU A 201 4.48 -25.70 6.72
N HIS A 202 4.47 -24.71 7.65
CA HIS A 202 5.18 -24.76 8.92
C HIS A 202 6.72 -24.89 8.81
N GLN A 203 7.29 -24.59 7.64
CA GLN A 203 8.73 -24.61 7.38
C GLN A 203 9.39 -23.27 7.77
N ARG A 204 9.43 -22.98 9.08
CA ARG A 204 9.89 -21.69 9.62
C ARG A 204 11.33 -21.34 9.22
N ALA A 205 12.23 -22.32 9.18
CA ALA A 205 13.61 -22.10 8.79
C ALA A 205 13.75 -21.67 7.33
N LEU A 206 12.98 -22.30 6.43
CA LEU A 206 12.97 -21.94 5.01
C LEU A 206 12.32 -20.58 4.79
N ALA A 207 11.18 -20.30 5.43
CA ALA A 207 10.53 -19.00 5.34
C ALA A 207 11.50 -17.87 5.79
N ARG A 208 12.27 -18.09 6.87
CA ARG A 208 13.27 -17.14 7.36
C ARG A 208 14.37 -16.91 6.32
N SER A 209 14.96 -17.97 5.79
CA SER A 209 16.01 -17.85 4.77
C SER A 209 15.54 -17.13 3.51
N ILE A 210 14.25 -17.26 3.15
CA ILE A 210 13.65 -16.51 2.03
C ILE A 210 13.56 -15.02 2.33
N TYR A 211 13.15 -14.64 3.56
CA TYR A 211 13.15 -13.24 3.97
C TYR A 211 14.58 -12.65 4.01
N GLU A 212 15.56 -13.38 4.54
CA GLU A 212 16.96 -12.96 4.56
C GLU A 212 17.49 -12.76 3.14
N ARG A 213 17.30 -13.74 2.24
CA ARG A 213 17.65 -13.63 0.83
C ARG A 213 16.97 -12.43 0.14
N SER A 214 15.71 -12.15 0.47
CA SER A 214 15.01 -11.01 -0.12
C SER A 214 15.67 -9.68 0.22
N LEU A 215 16.30 -9.55 1.38
CA LEU A 215 17.06 -8.36 1.77
C LEU A 215 18.41 -8.24 1.05
N GLU A 216 18.98 -9.36 0.61
CA GLU A 216 20.24 -9.39 -0.11
C GLU A 216 20.04 -9.20 -1.61
N GLU A 217 19.12 -9.93 -2.22
CA GLU A 217 18.93 -10.02 -3.67
C GLU A 217 18.08 -8.89 -4.27
N LEU A 218 17.14 -8.32 -3.48
CA LEU A 218 16.29 -7.24 -3.98
C LEU A 218 17.05 -5.92 -4.11
N HIS A 219 16.76 -5.21 -5.20
CA HIS A 219 17.25 -3.85 -5.37
C HIS A 219 16.72 -2.96 -4.21
N PRO A 220 17.51 -1.98 -3.71
CA PRO A 220 17.10 -1.12 -2.59
C PRO A 220 15.73 -0.48 -2.74
N MET A 221 15.33 -0.08 -3.96
CA MET A 221 14.01 0.49 -4.25
C MET A 221 12.86 -0.51 -4.11
N GLU A 222 13.13 -1.81 -4.24
CA GLU A 222 12.15 -2.89 -4.06
C GLU A 222 12.04 -3.38 -2.61
N ARG A 223 12.94 -2.95 -1.73
CA ARG A 223 12.92 -3.26 -0.30
C ARG A 223 11.89 -2.39 0.41
N THR A 224 10.63 -2.65 0.12
CA THR A 224 9.51 -1.87 0.65
C THR A 224 9.31 -2.10 2.15
N GLU A 225 8.71 -1.11 2.82
CA GLU A 225 8.23 -1.21 4.20
C GLU A 225 7.42 -2.50 4.42
N LYS A 226 6.53 -2.85 3.46
CA LYS A 226 5.70 -4.06 3.52
C LYS A 226 6.50 -5.36 3.68
N LEU A 227 7.67 -5.45 3.04
CA LEU A 227 8.56 -6.61 3.18
C LEU A 227 9.07 -6.71 4.62
N LEU A 228 9.61 -5.63 5.14
CA LEU A 228 10.23 -5.56 6.47
C LEU A 228 9.21 -5.78 7.59
N VAL A 229 8.04 -5.15 7.49
CA VAL A 229 6.92 -5.36 8.43
C VAL A 229 6.44 -6.82 8.42
N ASN A 230 6.30 -7.43 7.22
CA ASN A 230 5.91 -8.85 7.14
C ASN A 230 6.98 -9.77 7.73
N PHE A 231 8.26 -9.46 7.53
CA PHE A 231 9.35 -10.22 8.13
C PHE A 231 9.34 -10.09 9.67
N ALA A 232 9.22 -8.88 10.20
CA ALA A 232 9.12 -8.66 11.64
C ALA A 232 7.90 -9.37 12.28
N ARG A 233 6.73 -9.28 11.63
CA ARG A 233 5.53 -10.01 12.04
C ARG A 233 5.68 -11.53 11.95
N PHE A 234 6.46 -12.03 10.98
CA PHE A 234 6.78 -13.46 10.91
C PHE A 234 7.62 -13.89 12.11
N GLU A 235 8.69 -13.16 12.47
CA GLU A 235 9.51 -13.46 13.66
C GLU A 235 8.69 -13.34 14.95
N GLU A 236 7.78 -12.37 15.06
CA GLU A 236 6.82 -12.26 16.18
C GLU A 236 5.95 -13.53 16.30
N ARG A 237 5.39 -14.04 15.19
CA ARG A 237 4.63 -15.31 15.18
C ARG A 237 5.49 -16.52 15.54
N CYS A 238 6.77 -16.49 15.21
CA CYS A 238 7.74 -17.50 15.61
C CYS A 238 8.13 -17.41 17.10
N LYS A 239 7.68 -16.36 17.82
CA LYS A 239 8.03 -16.02 19.21
C LYS A 239 9.50 -15.60 19.40
N GLU A 240 10.16 -15.18 18.34
CA GLU A 240 11.52 -14.64 18.33
C GLU A 240 11.49 -13.12 18.47
N ILE A 241 11.07 -12.64 19.66
CA ILE A 241 10.78 -11.23 19.91
C ILE A 241 12.01 -10.33 19.70
N ASP A 242 13.19 -10.78 20.13
CA ASP A 242 14.41 -9.99 19.98
C ASP A 242 14.81 -9.83 18.51
N ARG A 243 14.61 -10.87 17.69
CA ARG A 243 14.85 -10.80 16.25
C ARG A 243 13.85 -9.87 15.57
N ALA A 244 12.56 -9.96 15.93
CA ALA A 244 11.55 -9.05 15.41
C ALA A 244 11.91 -7.59 15.69
N ARG A 245 12.39 -7.30 16.91
CA ARG A 245 12.84 -5.95 17.30
C ARG A 245 14.00 -5.47 16.45
N VAL A 246 15.00 -6.30 16.21
CA VAL A 246 16.16 -5.96 15.34
C VAL A 246 15.71 -5.69 13.92
N VAL A 247 14.75 -6.47 13.39
CA VAL A 247 14.20 -6.25 12.03
C VAL A 247 13.47 -4.91 11.94
N TYR A 248 12.67 -4.54 12.96
CA TYR A 248 12.02 -3.22 12.99
C TYR A 248 13.02 -2.08 13.08
N GLN A 249 14.06 -2.21 13.91
CA GLN A 249 15.11 -1.18 14.02
C GLN A 249 15.90 -1.02 12.73
N TYR A 250 16.24 -2.14 12.08
CA TYR A 250 16.88 -2.11 10.76
C TYR A 250 15.98 -1.45 9.70
N ALA A 251 14.68 -1.77 9.71
CA ALA A 251 13.72 -1.17 8.81
C ALA A 251 13.64 0.36 8.98
N LEU A 252 13.61 0.83 10.22
CA LEU A 252 13.61 2.26 10.52
C LEU A 252 14.88 2.95 10.03
N SER A 253 16.07 2.37 10.31
CA SER A 253 17.35 2.93 9.87
C SER A 253 17.49 2.99 8.34
N LEU A 254 16.95 2.01 7.63
CA LEU A 254 17.00 1.94 6.17
C LEU A 254 16.07 2.96 5.51
N LEU A 255 14.87 3.16 6.06
CA LEU A 255 13.90 4.12 5.53
C LEU A 255 14.23 5.57 5.92
N GLU A 256 14.83 5.82 7.08
CA GLU A 256 15.30 7.15 7.48
C GLU A 256 16.47 7.64 6.63
N SER A 257 17.26 6.74 6.06
CA SER A 257 18.34 7.09 5.12
C SER A 257 17.84 7.54 3.74
N ASN A 258 16.60 7.22 3.36
CA ASN A 258 16.00 7.50 2.03
C ASN A 258 14.97 8.65 2.09
N VAL A 259 15.34 9.79 2.65
CA VAL A 259 14.54 10.84 3.31
C VAL A 259 13.48 11.59 2.47
N GLU A 260 13.43 11.56 1.13
CA GLU A 260 12.60 12.56 0.42
C GLU A 260 11.21 12.08 -0.03
N ASP A 261 11.01 10.80 -0.33
CA ASP A 261 9.73 10.29 -0.87
C ASP A 261 8.91 9.37 0.08
N ALA A 262 9.47 8.96 1.22
CA ALA A 262 8.93 7.85 2.03
C ALA A 262 8.27 8.26 3.36
N ARG A 263 7.81 9.51 3.53
CA ARG A 263 7.28 10.02 4.83
C ARG A 263 6.09 9.21 5.36
N ASP A 264 5.17 8.81 4.49
CA ASP A 264 3.98 8.06 4.88
C ASP A 264 4.33 6.62 5.27
N ASP A 265 5.24 5.97 4.53
CA ASP A 265 5.71 4.62 4.80
C ASP A 265 6.48 4.54 6.13
N VAL A 266 7.32 5.54 6.42
CA VAL A 266 8.03 5.63 7.71
C VAL A 266 7.06 5.78 8.88
N SER A 267 6.00 6.57 8.71
CA SER A 267 4.99 6.78 9.76
C SER A 267 4.20 5.51 10.07
N GLU A 268 3.90 4.69 9.06
CA GLU A 268 3.21 3.41 9.21
C GLU A 268 4.12 2.39 9.91
N LEU A 269 5.40 2.31 9.51
CA LEU A 269 6.38 1.44 10.14
C LEU A 269 6.59 1.78 11.63
N LYS A 270 6.71 3.07 11.96
CA LYS A 270 6.82 3.53 13.36
C LYS A 270 5.59 3.13 14.18
N ARG A 271 4.39 3.29 13.62
CA ARG A 271 3.14 2.88 14.27
C ARG A 271 3.10 1.36 14.55
N GLU A 272 3.53 0.55 13.59
CA GLU A 272 3.63 -0.90 13.75
C GLU A 272 4.66 -1.29 14.83
N PHE A 273 5.82 -0.64 14.82
CA PHE A 273 6.86 -0.87 15.85
C PHE A 273 6.36 -0.49 17.24
N ILE A 274 5.68 0.65 17.39
CA ILE A 274 5.05 1.06 18.66
C ILE A 274 4.02 0.02 19.12
N ALA A 275 3.20 -0.49 18.20
CA ALA A 275 2.21 -1.51 18.52
C ALA A 275 2.88 -2.84 18.92
N PHE A 276 3.99 -3.20 18.31
CA PHE A 276 4.80 -4.37 18.69
C PHE A 276 5.41 -4.20 20.08
N GLU A 277 6.07 -3.07 20.38
CA GLU A 277 6.65 -2.81 21.70
C GLU A 277 5.60 -2.74 22.81
N LYS A 278 4.41 -2.21 22.55
CA LYS A 278 3.27 -2.25 23.50
C LYS A 278 2.82 -3.68 23.83
N ARG A 279 2.99 -4.63 22.91
CA ARG A 279 2.60 -6.04 23.12
C ARG A 279 3.68 -6.86 23.82
N HIS A 280 4.95 -6.59 23.55
CA HIS A 280 6.07 -7.45 23.91
C HIS A 280 7.22 -6.73 24.65
N GLY A 281 7.20 -5.39 24.68
CA GLY A 281 8.27 -4.59 25.25
C GLY A 281 8.28 -4.60 26.79
N SER A 282 9.46 -4.30 27.37
CA SER A 282 9.60 -3.94 28.77
C SER A 282 9.01 -2.55 29.03
N LYS A 283 8.78 -2.18 30.29
CA LYS A 283 8.31 -0.84 30.63
C LYS A 283 9.22 0.24 30.04
N ASP A 284 10.53 0.06 30.18
CA ASP A 284 11.53 1.03 29.72
C ASP A 284 11.55 1.16 28.19
N SER A 285 11.41 0.03 27.46
CA SER A 285 11.36 0.08 25.98
C SER A 285 10.08 0.73 25.47
N ILE A 286 8.95 0.49 26.12
CA ILE A 286 7.67 1.14 25.79
C ILE A 286 7.75 2.65 26.04
N GLU A 287 8.35 3.05 27.17
CA GLU A 287 8.49 4.45 27.55
C GLU A 287 9.39 5.19 26.56
N ASN A 288 10.54 4.64 26.20
CA ASN A 288 11.44 5.20 25.19
C ASN A 288 10.77 5.41 23.83
N VAL A 289 9.97 4.43 23.37
CA VAL A 289 9.24 4.53 22.09
C VAL A 289 8.14 5.59 22.15
N LEU A 290 7.42 5.70 23.28
CA LEU A 290 6.40 6.74 23.48
C LEU A 290 7.01 8.14 23.56
N VAL A 291 8.18 8.29 24.18
CA VAL A 291 8.92 9.55 24.21
C VAL A 291 9.36 9.95 22.81
N ALA A 292 9.92 9.02 22.04
CA ALA A 292 10.29 9.27 20.64
C ALA A 292 9.10 9.71 19.80
N GLN A 293 7.93 9.08 19.96
CA GLN A 293 6.69 9.47 19.27
C GLN A 293 6.22 10.88 19.66
N ARG A 294 6.29 11.24 20.95
CA ARG A 294 5.93 12.58 21.42
C ARG A 294 6.87 13.63 20.86
N ARG A 295 8.19 13.35 20.83
CA ARG A 295 9.18 14.24 20.20
C ARG A 295 8.85 14.51 18.74
N GLU A 296 8.55 13.47 17.99
CA GLU A 296 8.17 13.61 16.57
C GLU A 296 6.91 14.43 16.39
N HIS A 297 5.89 14.19 17.24
CA HIS A 297 4.66 14.97 17.24
C HIS A 297 4.93 16.47 17.51
N TYR A 298 5.74 16.79 18.51
CA TYR A 298 6.06 18.18 18.81
C TYR A 298 6.90 18.82 17.71
N ASN A 299 7.86 18.12 17.13
CA ASN A 299 8.65 18.62 16.01
C ASN A 299 7.76 18.92 14.79
N ALA A 300 6.81 18.03 14.47
CA ALA A 300 5.85 18.24 13.40
C ALA A 300 4.92 19.44 13.68
N ALA A 301 4.39 19.54 14.89
CA ALA A 301 3.51 20.64 15.29
C ALA A 301 4.20 21.99 15.24
N VAL A 302 5.48 22.07 15.62
CA VAL A 302 6.30 23.28 15.56
C VAL A 302 6.67 23.67 14.13
N ALA A 303 6.75 22.72 13.20
CA ALA A 303 7.07 22.97 11.79
C ALA A 303 5.91 23.63 11.01
N VAL A 304 4.67 23.61 11.55
CA VAL A 304 3.49 24.21 10.91
C VAL A 304 3.53 25.73 11.03
N GLU A 305 3.68 26.42 9.90
CA GLU A 305 3.76 27.91 9.88
C GLU A 305 2.52 28.61 10.46
N ALA A 306 1.33 28.00 10.31
CA ALA A 306 0.07 28.56 10.83
C ALA A 306 0.05 28.72 12.36
N ASP A 307 0.75 27.84 13.09
CA ASP A 307 0.80 27.82 14.56
C ASP A 307 2.13 28.34 15.14
N ARG A 308 2.92 29.07 14.35
CA ARG A 308 4.26 29.55 14.73
C ARG A 308 4.31 30.30 16.06
N TYR A 309 3.22 30.96 16.48
CA TYR A 309 3.13 31.72 17.72
C TYR A 309 2.36 30.93 18.83
N ASN A 310 2.12 29.66 18.66
CA ASN A 310 1.58 28.81 19.71
C ASN A 310 2.69 28.33 20.65
N TYR A 311 2.99 29.17 21.65
CA TYR A 311 4.06 28.87 22.60
C TYR A 311 3.72 27.74 23.57
N ASP A 312 2.47 27.34 23.68
CA ASP A 312 2.06 26.21 24.55
C ASP A 312 2.68 24.90 24.08
N ILE A 313 2.78 24.67 22.77
CA ILE A 313 3.49 23.53 22.19
C ILE A 313 4.98 23.53 22.58
N TRP A 314 5.61 24.69 22.56
CA TRP A 314 7.01 24.83 22.97
C TRP A 314 7.23 24.58 24.47
N PHE A 315 6.28 24.96 25.34
CA PHE A 315 6.32 24.59 26.75
C PHE A 315 6.25 23.10 26.96
N ASP A 316 5.30 22.42 26.31
CA ASP A 316 5.12 20.98 26.42
C ASP A 316 6.33 20.22 25.87
N PHE A 317 6.91 20.71 24.75
CA PHE A 317 8.12 20.12 24.18
C PHE A 317 9.34 20.33 25.09
N ALA A 318 9.54 21.52 25.64
CA ALA A 318 10.63 21.78 26.58
C ALA A 318 10.51 20.93 27.84
N HIS A 319 9.32 20.80 28.41
CA HIS A 319 9.08 19.93 29.57
C HIS A 319 9.33 18.43 29.29
N LEU A 320 9.00 17.95 28.08
CA LEU A 320 9.33 16.60 27.70
C LEU A 320 10.84 16.37 27.68
N GLU A 321 11.58 17.29 27.04
CA GLU A 321 13.03 17.19 26.94
C GLU A 321 13.73 17.39 28.30
N GLU A 322 13.20 18.26 29.18
CA GLU A 322 13.70 18.43 30.55
C GLU A 322 13.58 17.14 31.39
N ALA A 323 12.53 16.32 31.13
CA ALA A 323 12.33 15.07 31.84
C ALA A 323 13.20 13.92 31.30
N GLU A 324 13.48 13.89 29.99
CA GLU A 324 13.99 12.70 29.30
C GLU A 324 15.41 12.88 28.73
N SER A 325 15.86 14.14 28.55
CA SER A 325 17.09 14.43 27.81
C SER A 325 18.14 15.14 28.62
N GLY A 326 19.35 15.20 28.06
CA GLY A 326 20.45 15.96 28.63
C GLY A 326 20.37 17.46 28.33
N ALA A 327 21.13 18.26 29.09
CA ALA A 327 21.19 19.71 28.94
C ALA A 327 21.44 20.23 27.50
N PRO A 328 22.23 19.56 26.63
CA PRO A 328 22.41 20.05 25.25
C PRO A 328 21.12 20.01 24.43
N ASP A 329 20.30 18.97 24.54
CA ASP A 329 19.08 18.79 23.76
C ASP A 329 17.98 19.75 24.24
N VAL A 330 17.82 19.91 25.55
CA VAL A 330 16.92 20.91 26.16
C VAL A 330 17.24 22.30 25.66
N ARG A 331 18.54 22.66 25.67
CA ARG A 331 19.02 23.93 25.16
C ARG A 331 18.68 24.14 23.69
N ALA A 332 18.86 23.11 22.86
CA ALA A 332 18.52 23.17 21.45
C ALA A 332 17.02 23.46 21.22
N VAL A 333 16.14 22.88 22.03
CA VAL A 333 14.70 23.17 21.96
C VAL A 333 14.41 24.63 22.38
N TYR A 334 14.96 25.09 23.51
CA TYR A 334 14.75 26.45 23.94
C TYR A 334 15.32 27.47 22.95
N GLU A 335 16.52 27.27 22.39
CA GLU A 335 17.09 28.16 21.38
C GLU A 335 16.25 28.23 20.10
N ARG A 336 15.68 27.09 19.65
CA ARG A 336 14.73 27.09 18.52
C ARG A 336 13.45 27.86 18.87
N ALA A 337 12.90 27.66 20.06
CA ALA A 337 11.69 28.31 20.52
C ALA A 337 11.84 29.85 20.61
N VAL A 338 12.97 30.34 21.10
CA VAL A 338 13.24 31.79 21.22
C VAL A 338 13.47 32.48 19.88
N LEU A 339 13.77 31.75 18.79
CA LEU A 339 13.85 32.33 17.44
C LEU A 339 12.45 32.67 16.88
N CYS A 340 11.37 32.16 17.44
CA CYS A 340 10.00 32.46 17.03
C CYS A 340 9.51 33.79 17.70
N VAL A 341 10.04 34.91 17.27
CA VAL A 341 9.69 36.22 17.85
C VAL A 341 8.28 36.66 17.45
N PRO A 342 7.39 37.03 18.39
CA PRO A 342 6.04 37.47 18.08
C PRO A 342 6.00 38.83 17.39
N PRO A 343 4.91 39.16 16.63
CA PRO A 343 4.75 40.48 16.01
C PRO A 343 4.61 41.59 17.06
N LEU A 344 5.21 42.75 16.79
CA LEU A 344 5.29 43.90 17.72
C LEU A 344 3.93 44.43 18.20
N ARG A 345 2.88 44.27 17.41
CA ARG A 345 1.56 44.83 17.70
C ARG A 345 0.70 43.96 18.62
N GLU A 346 1.04 42.71 18.87
CA GLU A 346 0.21 41.77 19.62
C GLU A 346 0.81 41.39 20.98
N LYS A 347 0.56 42.24 21.98
CA LYS A 347 1.05 42.09 23.36
C LYS A 347 0.71 40.74 24.00
N ARG A 348 -0.40 40.08 23.59
CA ARG A 348 -0.83 38.75 24.12
C ARG A 348 0.20 37.67 23.87
N PHE A 349 0.78 37.61 22.66
CA PHE A 349 1.80 36.61 22.34
C PHE A 349 3.13 36.90 23.06
N TRP A 350 3.48 38.16 23.24
CA TRP A 350 4.66 38.56 24.01
C TRP A 350 4.61 38.07 25.46
N ARG A 351 3.41 38.03 26.06
CA ARG A 351 3.27 37.54 27.44
C ARG A 351 3.69 36.06 27.52
N ARG A 352 3.23 35.17 26.59
CA ARG A 352 3.59 33.75 26.55
C ARG A 352 5.08 33.59 26.19
N TYR A 353 5.55 34.31 25.20
CA TYR A 353 6.95 34.30 24.77
C TYR A 353 7.94 34.67 25.89
N ILE A 354 7.62 35.65 26.74
CA ILE A 354 8.45 36.00 27.88
C ILE A 354 8.50 34.91 28.94
N TYR A 355 7.37 34.21 29.18
CA TYR A 355 7.40 33.06 30.07
C TYR A 355 8.32 31.95 29.57
N LEU A 356 8.41 31.76 28.26
CA LEU A 356 9.35 30.83 27.66
C LEU A 356 10.80 31.18 27.99
N TRP A 357 11.17 32.46 27.85
CA TRP A 357 12.48 32.94 28.24
C TRP A 357 12.75 32.81 29.75
N ILE A 358 11.76 33.04 30.58
CA ILE A 358 11.88 32.88 32.03
C ILE A 358 12.10 31.40 32.37
N ASN A 359 11.34 30.50 31.77
CA ASN A 359 11.53 29.03 31.98
C ASN A 359 12.93 28.62 31.53
N TYR A 360 13.39 29.08 30.37
CA TYR A 360 14.75 28.78 29.92
C TYR A 360 15.80 29.26 30.91
N ALA A 361 15.68 30.51 31.41
CA ALA A 361 16.63 31.04 32.39
C ALA A 361 16.58 30.30 33.73
N VAL A 362 15.40 29.92 34.21
CA VAL A 362 15.19 29.11 35.41
C VAL A 362 15.78 27.71 35.25
N TYR A 363 15.60 27.06 34.07
CA TYR A 363 16.21 25.77 33.74
C TYR A 363 17.76 25.88 33.84
N GLU A 364 18.37 26.89 33.22
CA GLU A 364 19.83 27.10 33.29
C GLU A 364 20.32 27.35 34.72
N GLU A 365 19.54 28.07 35.52
CA GLU A 365 19.90 28.38 36.90
C GLU A 365 19.78 27.14 37.82
N LEU A 366 18.63 26.44 37.77
CA LEU A 366 18.29 25.43 38.77
C LEU A 366 18.70 24.02 38.37
N VAL A 367 18.52 23.65 37.08
CA VAL A 367 18.75 22.30 36.57
C VAL A 367 20.17 22.19 36.00
N ALA A 368 20.51 23.01 35.04
CA ALA A 368 21.81 23.00 34.39
C ALA A 368 22.92 23.63 35.30
N LYS A 369 22.54 24.41 36.31
CA LYS A 369 23.44 25.12 37.27
C LYS A 369 24.46 26.00 36.60
N ASP A 370 24.13 26.58 35.43
CA ASP A 370 24.97 27.52 34.67
C ASP A 370 24.45 28.92 34.82
N VAL A 371 24.89 29.62 35.87
CA VAL A 371 24.45 30.97 36.22
C VAL A 371 24.83 31.99 35.15
N ASP A 372 25.99 31.86 34.51
CA ASP A 372 26.43 32.81 33.48
C ASP A 372 25.57 32.73 32.24
N ARG A 373 25.14 31.52 31.85
CA ARG A 373 24.16 31.34 30.79
C ARG A 373 22.79 31.90 31.19
N ALA A 374 22.30 31.63 32.40
CA ALA A 374 21.05 32.22 32.89
C ALA A 374 21.08 33.78 32.82
N ARG A 375 22.18 34.40 33.22
CA ARG A 375 22.39 35.84 33.06
C ARG A 375 22.30 36.28 31.58
N ASN A 376 22.94 35.53 30.70
CA ASN A 376 22.94 35.83 29.27
C ASN A 376 21.53 35.67 28.69
N VAL A 377 20.77 34.65 29.05
CA VAL A 377 19.38 34.47 28.64
C VAL A 377 18.52 35.67 29.05
N TYR A 378 18.57 36.08 30.31
CA TYR A 378 17.84 37.25 30.76
C TYR A 378 18.26 38.51 30.00
N ARG A 379 19.56 38.72 29.78
CA ARG A 379 20.10 39.89 29.05
C ARG A 379 19.60 39.92 27.60
N ARG A 380 19.65 38.80 26.88
CA ARG A 380 19.12 38.65 25.51
C ARG A 380 17.64 38.95 25.47
N CYS A 381 16.85 38.43 26.40
CA CYS A 381 15.42 38.68 26.47
C CYS A 381 15.11 40.17 26.70
N LEU A 382 15.79 40.80 27.63
CA LEU A 382 15.62 42.22 27.90
C LEU A 382 16.02 43.13 26.72
N GLN A 383 17.02 42.75 25.94
CA GLN A 383 17.43 43.48 24.72
C GLN A 383 16.41 43.34 23.58
N LEU A 384 15.74 42.19 23.50
CA LEU A 384 14.79 41.88 22.42
C LEU A 384 13.42 42.55 22.63
N LEU A 385 13.07 42.91 23.89
CA LEU A 385 11.80 43.51 24.22
C LEU A 385 11.65 44.93 23.65
N PRO A 386 10.50 45.26 23.05
CA PRO A 386 10.21 46.61 22.54
C PRO A 386 9.80 47.53 23.69
N HIS A 387 10.76 47.91 24.58
CA HIS A 387 10.50 48.73 25.77
C HIS A 387 9.85 50.11 25.49
N LYS A 388 9.90 50.55 24.22
CA LYS A 388 9.21 51.77 23.78
C LYS A 388 7.69 51.62 23.67
N THR A 389 7.18 50.41 23.53
CA THR A 389 5.74 50.12 23.36
C THR A 389 5.13 49.45 24.57
N PHE A 390 5.85 48.54 25.19
CA PHE A 390 5.46 47.89 26.44
C PHE A 390 6.68 47.23 27.11
N THR A 391 6.59 47.08 28.43
CA THR A 391 7.59 46.33 29.20
C THR A 391 6.89 45.36 30.17
N PHE A 392 7.62 44.41 30.69
CA PHE A 392 7.13 43.40 31.62
C PHE A 392 7.94 43.41 32.91
N GLY A 393 7.37 44.01 33.96
CA GLY A 393 8.02 44.11 35.27
C GLY A 393 8.46 42.79 35.85
N LYS A 394 7.70 41.70 35.59
CA LYS A 394 8.06 40.34 36.09
C LYS A 394 9.43 39.89 35.56
N LEU A 395 9.77 40.18 34.30
CA LEU A 395 11.05 39.76 33.73
C LEU A 395 12.22 40.50 34.41
N TRP A 396 12.07 41.83 34.63
CA TRP A 396 13.05 42.61 35.38
C TRP A 396 13.25 42.11 36.81
N LEU A 397 12.14 41.77 37.49
CA LEU A 397 12.18 41.22 38.84
C LEU A 397 12.87 39.83 38.87
N MET A 398 12.57 38.96 37.93
CA MET A 398 13.21 37.61 37.88
C MET A 398 14.71 37.74 37.61
N ALA A 399 15.12 38.59 36.68
CA ALA A 399 16.53 38.88 36.42
C ALA A 399 17.25 39.48 37.65
N ALA A 400 16.61 40.41 38.38
CA ALA A 400 17.18 40.96 39.61
C ALA A 400 17.23 39.91 40.74
N HIS A 401 16.22 39.04 40.87
CA HIS A 401 16.23 37.98 41.87
C HIS A 401 17.34 36.92 41.60
N LEU A 402 17.70 36.66 40.33
CA LEU A 402 18.88 35.85 40.04
C LEU A 402 20.13 36.45 40.70
N GLU A 403 20.38 37.75 40.50
CA GLU A 403 21.58 38.40 41.08
C GLU A 403 21.53 38.47 42.61
N VAL A 404 20.33 38.67 43.19
CA VAL A 404 20.15 38.61 44.65
C VAL A 404 20.51 37.21 45.18
N ARG A 405 20.08 36.14 44.51
CA ARG A 405 20.42 34.74 44.89
C ARG A 405 21.95 34.50 44.79
N GLN A 406 22.61 35.18 43.83
CA GLN A 406 24.05 35.12 43.64
C GLN A 406 24.81 36.07 44.58
N LYS A 407 24.09 36.80 45.46
CA LYS A 407 24.64 37.79 46.40
C LYS A 407 25.25 39.01 45.75
N ASP A 408 24.98 39.29 44.48
CA ASP A 408 25.43 40.52 43.80
C ASP A 408 24.32 41.59 43.85
N LEU A 409 24.30 42.32 44.96
CA LEU A 409 23.31 43.37 45.17
C LEU A 409 23.55 44.60 44.27
N ALA A 410 24.78 44.80 43.79
CA ALA A 410 25.10 45.92 42.91
C ALA A 410 24.49 45.70 41.51
N ALA A 411 24.66 44.49 40.95
CA ALA A 411 24.04 44.09 39.71
C ALA A 411 22.50 44.10 39.81
N ALA A 412 21.91 43.58 40.89
CA ALA A 412 20.47 43.59 41.11
C ALA A 412 19.91 45.02 41.13
N ARG A 413 20.52 45.97 41.83
CA ARG A 413 20.11 47.39 41.84
C ARG A 413 20.17 48.02 40.45
N LYS A 414 21.22 47.72 39.68
CA LYS A 414 21.38 48.21 38.31
C LYS A 414 20.25 47.73 37.39
N ILE A 415 19.90 46.43 37.47
CA ILE A 415 18.83 45.84 36.70
C ILE A 415 17.47 46.47 37.05
N LEU A 416 17.17 46.63 38.34
CA LEU A 416 15.93 47.26 38.78
C LEU A 416 15.86 48.73 38.38
N GLY A 417 16.95 49.48 38.48
CA GLY A 417 17.02 50.85 38.02
C GLY A 417 16.74 51.02 36.54
N GLN A 418 17.28 50.12 35.70
CA GLN A 418 16.97 50.07 34.28
C GLN A 418 15.49 49.73 34.01
N GLY A 419 14.90 48.79 34.77
CA GLY A 419 13.49 48.43 34.70
C GLY A 419 12.57 49.60 35.02
N ILE A 420 12.86 50.34 36.09
CA ILE A 420 12.11 51.56 36.48
C ILE A 420 12.21 52.61 35.38
N GLY A 421 13.41 52.88 34.86
CA GLY A 421 13.62 53.83 33.76
C GLY A 421 12.81 53.46 32.50
N ALA A 422 12.73 52.18 32.16
CA ALA A 422 11.94 51.68 31.02
C ALA A 422 10.42 51.89 31.25
N VAL A 423 9.93 51.76 32.48
CA VAL A 423 8.52 52.00 32.83
C VAL A 423 8.19 53.50 32.80
N VAL A 424 9.06 54.34 33.37
CA VAL A 424 8.87 55.81 33.38
C VAL A 424 8.79 56.37 31.94
N THR A 425 9.68 55.95 31.05
CA THR A 425 9.62 56.36 29.63
C THR A 425 8.36 55.92 28.88
N LEU A 426 7.61 54.92 29.39
CA LEU A 426 6.30 54.51 28.86
C LEU A 426 5.14 55.32 29.41
N ILE A 427 5.26 55.87 30.63
CA ILE A 427 4.23 56.68 31.30
C ILE A 427 4.24 58.11 30.77
N ASP A 428 5.44 58.64 30.43
CA ASP A 428 5.62 59.95 29.89
C ASP A 428 5.24 60.15 28.42
N ARG A 429 4.68 59.15 27.81
CA ARG A 429 4.14 59.14 26.45
C ARG A 429 2.62 58.90 26.42
#